data_60eaa564f635771a3b589697f4a89594
#
_entry.id   60eaa564f635771a3b589697f4a89594
#
_cell.length_a   1.000
_cell.length_b   1.000
_cell.length_c   1.000
_cell.angle_alpha   90.00
_cell.angle_beta   90.00
_cell.angle_gamma   90.00
#
_symmetry.space_group_name_H-M   'P 1'
#
loop_
_entity.id
_entity.type
_entity.pdbx_description
1 polymer ?
#
loop_
_entity_poly.entity_id
_entity_poly.type
_entity_poly.pdbx_seq_one_letter_code
_entity_poly.pdbx_strand_id
1 'polypeptide(L)'
;MSGALTRSPEPEANLGYLFRLAHQRFRAALDDGLQDLGLSAQEYVILSVFETRPELSSSELARITQVTRQTMHTAVLGLETAGLLERRPRNQRVVLVRPTRRGRKTLAAATERVRAIERTALAGLSRNDERAVRTWLANLAAMTTSTRQTNVE
;
A
#
# COMPACT_ATOMS: atom_id res chain seq x y z
N MET A 1 0.10 -1.50 37.37
CA MET A 1 0.01 -0.65 36.16
C MET A 1 -1.01 -1.27 35.22
N SER A 2 -2.18 -0.66 35.16
CA SER A 2 -3.35 -1.21 34.46
C SER A 2 -3.17 -0.98 32.96
N GLY A 3 -2.84 -2.04 32.21
CA GLY A 3 -2.93 -2.02 30.75
C GLY A 3 -4.39 -1.85 30.37
N ALA A 4 -4.74 -0.69 29.84
CA ALA A 4 -6.05 -0.47 29.26
C ALA A 4 -6.19 -1.45 28.09
N LEU A 5 -6.93 -2.54 28.32
CA LEU A 5 -7.45 -3.42 27.28
C LEU A 5 -8.27 -2.52 26.33
N THR A 6 -7.68 -2.15 25.22
CA THR A 6 -8.38 -1.38 24.19
C THR A 6 -9.50 -2.29 23.70
N ARG A 7 -10.71 -2.04 24.20
CA ARG A 7 -11.92 -2.77 23.84
C ARG A 7 -12.06 -2.75 22.32
N SER A 8 -12.17 -3.92 21.72
CA SER A 8 -12.46 -4.00 20.28
C SER A 8 -13.72 -3.20 19.98
N PRO A 9 -13.75 -2.42 18.88
CA PRO A 9 -14.96 -1.69 18.52
C PRO A 9 -16.10 -2.67 18.27
N GLU A 10 -17.31 -2.26 18.66
CA GLU A 10 -18.50 -3.09 18.46
C GLU A 10 -18.77 -3.25 16.95
N PRO A 11 -19.16 -4.46 16.49
CA PRO A 11 -19.44 -4.70 15.07
C PRO A 11 -20.53 -3.78 14.49
N GLU A 12 -21.43 -3.29 15.34
CA GLU A 12 -22.52 -2.39 14.97
C GLU A 12 -22.10 -0.93 14.85
N ALA A 13 -20.83 -0.61 15.13
CA ALA A 13 -20.31 0.74 14.97
C ALA A 13 -20.40 1.18 13.49
N ASN A 14 -20.45 2.51 13.29
CA ASN A 14 -20.50 3.08 11.94
C ASN A 14 -19.39 2.50 11.03
N LEU A 15 -19.78 2.02 9.86
CA LEU A 15 -18.89 1.35 8.91
C LEU A 15 -17.65 2.19 8.55
N GLY A 16 -17.84 3.50 8.34
CA GLY A 16 -16.72 4.41 8.03
C GLY A 16 -15.72 4.52 9.18
N TYR A 17 -16.20 4.50 10.43
CA TYR A 17 -15.34 4.47 11.60
C TYR A 17 -14.55 3.16 11.70
N LEU A 18 -15.22 2.02 11.51
CA LEU A 18 -14.57 0.69 11.53
C LEU A 18 -13.50 0.59 10.44
N PHE A 19 -13.83 1.04 9.23
CA PHE A 19 -12.91 1.04 8.10
C PHE A 19 -11.67 1.91 8.38
N ARG A 20 -11.86 3.13 8.88
CA ARG A 20 -10.77 4.02 9.25
C ARG A 20 -9.85 3.40 10.31
N LEU A 21 -10.45 2.82 11.34
CA LEU A 21 -9.70 2.19 12.44
C LEU A 21 -8.95 0.95 11.96
N ALA A 22 -9.61 0.09 11.17
CA ALA A 22 -8.99 -1.11 10.60
C ALA A 22 -7.82 -0.75 9.69
N HIS A 23 -8.00 0.22 8.79
CA HIS A 23 -6.94 0.71 7.91
C HIS A 23 -5.75 1.25 8.71
N GLN A 24 -5.99 2.08 9.73
CA GLN A 24 -4.92 2.64 10.56
C GLN A 24 -4.12 1.54 11.26
N ARG A 25 -4.79 0.56 11.86
CA ARG A 25 -4.13 -0.55 12.56
C ARG A 25 -3.39 -1.49 11.62
N PHE A 26 -4.00 -1.81 10.49
CA PHE A 26 -3.37 -2.66 9.49
C PHE A 26 -2.11 -1.99 8.91
N ARG A 27 -2.18 -0.69 8.61
CA ARG A 27 -1.03 0.08 8.16
C ARG A 27 0.10 0.10 9.20
N ALA A 28 -0.23 0.34 10.49
CA ALA A 28 0.77 0.30 11.56
C ALA A 28 1.46 -1.07 11.65
N ALA A 29 0.70 -2.16 11.54
CA ALA A 29 1.26 -3.51 11.54
C ALA A 29 2.19 -3.76 10.34
N LEU A 30 1.86 -3.20 9.16
CA LEU A 30 2.75 -3.26 7.99
C LEU A 30 4.03 -2.46 8.22
N ASP A 31 3.93 -1.22 8.72
CA ASP A 31 5.08 -0.37 9.00
C ASP A 31 6.01 -1.04 10.03
N ASP A 32 5.47 -1.58 11.11
CA ASP A 32 6.23 -2.33 12.14
C ASP A 32 6.89 -3.58 11.53
N GLY A 33 6.16 -4.36 10.75
CA GLY A 33 6.66 -5.60 10.14
C GLY A 33 7.70 -5.39 9.03
N LEU A 34 7.79 -4.19 8.46
CA LEU A 34 8.71 -3.85 7.38
C LEU A 34 9.89 -2.99 7.84
N GLN A 35 9.89 -2.49 9.07
CA GLN A 35 10.85 -1.53 9.59
C GLN A 35 12.31 -1.99 9.46
N ASP A 36 12.61 -3.23 9.79
CA ASP A 36 13.97 -3.80 9.71
C ASP A 36 14.44 -4.08 8.29
N LEU A 37 13.53 -4.06 7.31
CA LEU A 37 13.86 -4.05 5.87
C LEU A 37 14.11 -2.63 5.35
N GLY A 38 13.93 -1.60 6.20
CA GLY A 38 14.04 -0.20 5.83
C GLY A 38 12.92 0.27 4.91
N LEU A 39 11.73 -0.33 5.02
CA LEU A 39 10.55 -0.01 4.22
C LEU A 39 9.39 0.44 5.09
N SER A 40 8.66 1.45 4.62
CA SER A 40 7.30 1.76 5.05
C SER A 40 6.27 0.95 4.25
N ALA A 41 5.05 0.86 4.75
CA ALA A 41 3.93 0.25 4.03
C ALA A 41 3.72 0.89 2.64
N GLN A 42 3.89 2.21 2.53
CA GLN A 42 3.77 2.93 1.26
C GLN A 42 4.87 2.56 0.27
N GLU A 43 6.12 2.48 0.72
CA GLU A 43 7.26 2.09 -0.12
C GLU A 43 7.14 0.63 -0.59
N TYR A 44 6.64 -0.26 0.26
CA TYR A 44 6.29 -1.62 -0.12
C TYR A 44 5.27 -1.64 -1.27
N VAL A 45 4.18 -0.87 -1.16
CA VAL A 45 3.17 -0.77 -2.23
C VAL A 45 3.79 -0.28 -3.54
N ILE A 46 4.68 0.71 -3.49
CA ILE A 46 5.39 1.20 -4.67
C ILE A 46 6.27 0.11 -5.29
N LEU A 47 7.04 -0.60 -4.48
CA LEU A 47 7.90 -1.69 -4.97
C LEU A 47 7.09 -2.87 -5.51
N SER A 48 5.95 -3.20 -4.91
CA SER A 48 5.10 -4.33 -5.33
C SER A 48 4.52 -4.17 -6.74
N VAL A 49 4.36 -2.93 -7.24
CA VAL A 49 3.93 -2.66 -8.62
C VAL A 49 4.91 -3.28 -9.63
N PHE A 50 6.19 -3.34 -9.28
CA PHE A 50 7.23 -3.89 -10.16
C PHE A 50 7.22 -5.43 -10.27
N GLU A 51 6.41 -6.14 -9.48
CA GLU A 51 6.21 -7.59 -9.65
C GLU A 51 5.56 -7.91 -11.00
N THR A 52 4.70 -7.03 -11.50
CA THR A 52 3.99 -7.19 -12.77
C THR A 52 4.48 -6.26 -13.88
N ARG A 53 5.22 -5.21 -13.54
CA ARG A 53 5.70 -4.18 -14.45
C ARG A 53 7.16 -3.86 -14.16
N PRO A 54 8.10 -4.36 -14.96
CA PRO A 54 9.52 -4.34 -14.62
C PRO A 54 10.15 -2.94 -14.56
N GLU A 55 9.57 -1.98 -15.25
CA GLU A 55 9.99 -0.58 -15.25
C GLU A 55 8.82 0.37 -15.55
N LEU A 56 8.80 1.53 -14.93
CA LEU A 56 7.75 2.55 -15.05
C LEU A 56 8.34 3.95 -14.88
N SER A 57 7.68 4.96 -15.43
CA SER A 57 7.94 6.34 -15.05
C SER A 57 7.35 6.66 -13.67
N SER A 58 7.91 7.67 -12.97
CA SER A 58 7.35 8.12 -11.70
C SER A 58 5.90 8.59 -11.81
N SER A 59 5.50 9.13 -12.96
CA SER A 59 4.11 9.55 -13.22
C SER A 59 3.16 8.37 -13.34
N GLU A 60 3.58 7.27 -13.97
CA GLU A 60 2.79 6.04 -14.06
C GLU A 60 2.66 5.38 -12.69
N LEU A 61 3.75 5.32 -11.91
CA LEU A 61 3.72 4.84 -10.52
C LEU A 61 2.73 5.64 -9.68
N ALA A 62 2.78 6.98 -9.74
CA ALA A 62 1.86 7.85 -8.99
C ALA A 62 0.38 7.57 -9.36
N ARG A 63 0.09 7.37 -10.65
CA ARG A 63 -1.26 7.06 -11.13
C ARG A 63 -1.72 5.68 -10.66
N ILE A 64 -0.86 4.66 -10.72
CA ILE A 64 -1.21 3.29 -10.32
C ILE A 64 -1.45 3.21 -8.80
N THR A 65 -0.58 3.83 -8.02
CA THR A 65 -0.66 3.82 -6.55
C THR A 65 -1.59 4.88 -5.97
N GLN A 66 -2.19 5.72 -6.84
CA GLN A 66 -3.11 6.80 -6.47
C GLN A 66 -2.55 7.81 -5.44
N VAL A 67 -1.26 8.07 -5.52
CA VAL A 67 -0.60 9.11 -4.73
C VAL A 67 -0.28 10.33 -5.58
N THR A 68 -0.04 11.48 -4.94
CA THR A 68 0.35 12.69 -5.65
C THR A 68 1.72 12.53 -6.30
N ARG A 69 1.99 13.30 -7.36
CA ARG A 69 3.31 13.31 -8.01
C ARG A 69 4.43 13.70 -7.05
N GLN A 70 4.17 14.64 -6.14
CA GLN A 70 5.14 15.07 -5.14
C GLN A 70 5.44 13.94 -4.14
N THR A 71 4.42 13.27 -3.62
CA THR A 71 4.58 12.12 -2.72
C THR A 71 5.37 11.00 -3.41
N MET A 72 5.04 10.70 -4.68
CA MET A 72 5.76 9.70 -5.46
C MET A 72 7.22 10.09 -5.69
N HIS A 73 7.49 11.37 -6.02
CA HIS A 73 8.85 11.85 -6.22
C HIS A 73 9.70 11.65 -4.95
N THR A 74 9.17 12.03 -3.79
CA THR A 74 9.85 11.85 -2.49
C THR A 74 10.11 10.37 -2.19
N ALA A 75 9.12 9.51 -2.41
CA ALA A 75 9.25 8.08 -2.16
C ALA A 75 10.28 7.42 -3.10
N VAL A 76 10.25 7.74 -4.39
CA VAL A 76 11.24 7.22 -5.37
C VAL A 76 12.63 7.68 -4.99
N LEU A 77 12.83 8.94 -4.62
CA LEU A 77 14.13 9.47 -4.19
C LEU A 77 14.64 8.74 -2.94
N GLY A 78 13.78 8.48 -1.96
CA GLY A 78 14.13 7.69 -0.77
C GLY A 78 14.56 6.27 -1.12
N LEU A 79 13.80 5.59 -1.97
CA LEU A 79 14.11 4.24 -2.43
C LEU A 79 15.39 4.17 -3.29
N GLU A 80 15.68 5.21 -4.08
CA GLU A 80 16.95 5.33 -4.81
C GLU A 80 18.12 5.52 -3.85
N THR A 81 17.99 6.41 -2.88
CA THR A 81 19.02 6.64 -1.84
C THR A 81 19.30 5.36 -1.03
N ALA A 82 18.26 4.56 -0.76
CA ALA A 82 18.40 3.25 -0.14
C ALA A 82 18.97 2.16 -1.08
N GLY A 83 19.19 2.48 -2.36
CA GLY A 83 19.69 1.53 -3.37
C GLY A 83 18.71 0.43 -3.76
N LEU A 84 17.40 0.68 -3.57
CA LEU A 84 16.34 -0.26 -3.90
C LEU A 84 15.74 -0.03 -5.29
N LEU A 85 15.75 1.23 -5.76
CA LEU A 85 15.40 1.63 -7.12
C LEU A 85 16.59 2.25 -7.82
N GLU A 86 16.56 2.24 -9.14
CA GLU A 86 17.50 2.94 -10.00
C GLU A 86 16.78 3.61 -11.16
N ARG A 87 17.30 4.76 -11.62
CA ARG A 87 16.78 5.46 -12.79
C ARG A 87 17.45 4.95 -14.06
N ARG A 88 16.65 4.83 -15.10
CA ARG A 88 17.13 4.51 -16.45
C ARG A 88 16.55 5.50 -17.46
N PRO A 89 17.37 6.32 -18.11
CA PRO A 89 16.90 7.14 -19.21
C PRO A 89 16.38 6.24 -20.34
N ARG A 90 15.16 6.43 -20.78
CA ARG A 90 14.58 5.78 -21.95
C ARG A 90 14.86 6.60 -23.22
N ASN A 91 14.77 7.93 -23.08
CA ASN A 91 15.11 8.91 -24.10
C ASN A 91 15.37 10.27 -23.42
N GLN A 92 15.54 11.34 -24.21
CA GLN A 92 15.83 12.69 -23.67
C GLN A 92 14.71 13.26 -22.77
N ARG A 93 13.49 12.71 -22.80
CA ARG A 93 12.33 13.24 -22.08
C ARG A 93 11.77 12.30 -21.02
N VAL A 94 12.06 11.00 -21.12
CA VAL A 94 11.45 9.97 -20.26
C VAL A 94 12.53 9.25 -19.48
N VAL A 95 12.42 9.31 -18.15
CA VAL A 95 13.23 8.53 -17.21
C VAL A 95 12.31 7.46 -16.59
N LEU A 96 12.73 6.21 -16.72
CA LEU A 96 12.08 5.08 -16.07
C LEU A 96 12.79 4.75 -14.76
N VAL A 97 12.06 4.21 -13.82
CA VAL A 97 12.60 3.62 -12.59
C VAL A 97 12.34 2.13 -12.60
N ARG A 98 13.27 1.38 -12.04
CA ARG A 98 13.17 -0.06 -11.88
C ARG A 98 13.84 -0.52 -10.58
N PRO A 99 13.46 -1.67 -10.03
CA PRO A 99 14.13 -2.24 -8.87
C PRO A 99 15.55 -2.67 -9.21
N THR A 100 16.48 -2.37 -8.33
CA THR A 100 17.83 -2.96 -8.34
C THR A 100 17.78 -4.44 -7.97
N ARG A 101 18.89 -5.15 -8.05
CA ARG A 101 18.98 -6.53 -7.52
C ARG A 101 18.66 -6.56 -6.02
N ARG A 102 19.15 -5.57 -5.26
CA ARG A 102 18.83 -5.40 -3.84
C ARG A 102 17.35 -5.11 -3.64
N GLY A 103 16.76 -4.23 -4.45
CA GLY A 103 15.34 -3.91 -4.39
C GLY A 103 14.45 -5.13 -4.61
N ARG A 104 14.75 -5.98 -5.58
CA ARG A 104 14.02 -7.24 -5.81
C ARG A 104 14.14 -8.21 -4.63
N LYS A 105 15.33 -8.34 -4.04
CA LYS A 105 15.53 -9.19 -2.86
C LYS A 105 14.76 -8.67 -1.66
N THR A 106 14.81 -7.36 -1.42
CA THR A 106 14.07 -6.71 -0.33
C THR A 106 12.56 -6.84 -0.54
N LEU A 107 12.07 -6.65 -1.77
CA LEU A 107 10.65 -6.84 -2.10
C LEU A 107 10.19 -8.28 -1.81
N ALA A 108 10.95 -9.28 -2.20
CA ALA A 108 10.59 -10.68 -1.93
C ALA A 108 10.48 -10.95 -0.41
N ALA A 109 11.44 -10.46 0.39
CA ALA A 109 11.39 -10.59 1.84
C ALA A 109 10.19 -9.83 2.44
N ALA A 110 9.91 -8.61 1.94
CA ALA A 110 8.78 -7.81 2.38
C ALA A 110 7.44 -8.49 2.04
N THR A 111 7.31 -9.06 0.85
CA THR A 111 6.10 -9.77 0.42
C THR A 111 5.78 -10.95 1.35
N GLU A 112 6.78 -11.71 1.80
CA GLU A 112 6.56 -12.81 2.75
C GLU A 112 6.07 -12.30 4.12
N ARG A 113 6.59 -11.17 4.59
CA ARG A 113 6.12 -10.56 5.85
C ARG A 113 4.71 -10.02 5.74
N VAL A 114 4.40 -9.33 4.65
CA VAL A 114 3.05 -8.82 4.39
C VAL A 114 2.05 -9.96 4.34
N ARG A 115 2.37 -11.06 3.67
CA ARG A 115 1.53 -12.27 3.65
C ARG A 115 1.31 -12.85 5.05
N ALA A 116 2.32 -12.82 5.92
CA ALA A 116 2.16 -13.27 7.31
C ALA A 116 1.21 -12.36 8.10
N ILE A 117 1.34 -11.04 7.94
CA ILE A 117 0.44 -10.05 8.56
C ILE A 117 -0.99 -10.22 8.04
N GLU A 118 -1.16 -10.40 6.73
CA GLU A 118 -2.49 -10.67 6.13
C GLU A 118 -3.12 -11.94 6.68
N ARG A 119 -2.36 -13.04 6.79
CA ARG A 119 -2.86 -14.28 7.40
C ARG A 119 -3.34 -14.05 8.84
N THR A 120 -2.63 -13.27 9.62
CA THR A 120 -3.04 -12.92 10.98
C THR A 120 -4.30 -12.07 10.98
N ALA A 121 -4.40 -11.08 10.09
CA ALA A 121 -5.57 -10.21 9.97
C ALA A 121 -6.83 -10.97 9.50
N LEU A 122 -6.65 -12.02 8.71
CA LEU A 122 -7.74 -12.85 8.16
C LEU A 122 -8.03 -14.08 9.03
N ALA A 123 -7.32 -14.24 10.16
CA ALA A 123 -7.50 -15.37 11.04
C ALA A 123 -8.96 -15.46 11.54
N GLY A 124 -9.55 -16.65 11.45
CA GLY A 124 -10.95 -16.89 11.84
C GLY A 124 -11.97 -16.69 10.72
N LEU A 125 -11.59 -16.17 9.55
CA LEU A 125 -12.47 -16.12 8.39
C LEU A 125 -12.45 -17.46 7.62
N SER A 126 -13.63 -17.87 7.15
CA SER A 126 -13.70 -18.93 6.16
C SER A 126 -13.15 -18.45 4.80
N ARG A 127 -12.83 -19.37 3.88
CA ARG A 127 -12.41 -19.00 2.51
C ARG A 127 -13.46 -18.18 1.76
N ASN A 128 -14.73 -18.43 2.04
CA ASN A 128 -15.83 -17.68 1.42
C ASN A 128 -15.90 -16.25 1.98
N ASP A 129 -15.74 -16.10 3.31
CA ASP A 129 -15.73 -14.78 3.95
C ASP A 129 -14.52 -13.96 3.50
N GLU A 130 -13.33 -14.56 3.44
CA GLU A 130 -12.15 -13.89 2.90
C GLU A 130 -12.38 -13.40 1.47
N ARG A 131 -12.96 -14.23 0.61
CA ARG A 131 -13.30 -13.85 -0.77
C ARG A 131 -14.29 -12.69 -0.81
N ALA A 132 -15.32 -12.74 0.04
CA ALA A 132 -16.32 -11.68 0.15
C ALA A 132 -15.68 -10.35 0.59
N VAL A 133 -14.79 -10.38 1.59
CA VAL A 133 -14.03 -9.21 2.07
C VAL A 133 -13.15 -8.63 0.95
N ARG A 134 -12.40 -9.47 0.25
CA ARG A 134 -11.54 -9.03 -0.86
C ARG A 134 -12.35 -8.40 -2.00
N THR A 135 -13.48 -9.02 -2.36
CA THR A 135 -14.39 -8.50 -3.40
C THR A 135 -14.99 -7.16 -2.97
N TRP A 136 -15.43 -7.06 -1.72
CA TRP A 136 -15.98 -5.81 -1.19
C TRP A 136 -14.96 -4.69 -1.18
N LEU A 137 -13.74 -4.94 -0.71
CA LEU A 137 -12.65 -3.97 -0.71
C LEU A 137 -12.29 -3.53 -2.14
N ALA A 138 -12.24 -4.45 -3.11
CA ALA A 138 -11.98 -4.12 -4.51
C ALA A 138 -13.07 -3.21 -5.10
N ASN A 139 -14.33 -3.50 -4.81
CA ASN A 139 -15.46 -2.68 -5.25
C ASN A 139 -15.42 -1.30 -4.59
N LEU A 140 -15.11 -1.22 -3.31
CA LEU A 140 -14.96 0.04 -2.60
C LEU A 140 -13.82 0.88 -3.19
N ALA A 141 -12.69 0.26 -3.49
CA ALA A 141 -11.55 0.93 -4.12
C ALA A 141 -11.85 1.42 -5.56
N ALA A 142 -12.78 0.75 -6.25
CA ALA A 142 -13.23 1.13 -7.58
C ALA A 142 -14.31 2.23 -7.58
N MET A 143 -14.88 2.58 -6.42
CA MET A 143 -15.86 3.67 -6.34
C MET A 143 -15.18 5.00 -6.73
N THR A 144 -15.59 5.53 -7.87
CA THR A 144 -15.21 6.90 -8.23
C THR A 144 -16.04 7.88 -7.41
N THR A 145 -15.40 8.88 -6.84
CA THR A 145 -16.07 9.95 -6.12
C THR A 145 -16.84 10.81 -7.14
N SER A 146 -18.02 10.34 -7.56
CA SER A 146 -18.96 11.08 -8.41
C SER A 146 -19.73 12.09 -7.55
N THR A 147 -19.04 12.94 -6.79
CA THR A 147 -19.69 13.98 -5.99
C THR A 147 -18.93 15.28 -6.11
N ARG A 148 -18.91 15.83 -7.34
CA ARG A 148 -18.68 17.26 -7.56
C ARG A 148 -19.24 17.72 -8.88
N GLN A 149 -20.57 17.66 -9.02
CA GLN A 149 -21.29 18.49 -9.99
C GLN A 149 -22.78 18.46 -9.69
N THR A 150 -23.20 19.17 -8.65
CA THR A 150 -24.53 19.80 -8.55
C THR A 150 -24.44 20.78 -7.38
N ASN A 151 -24.19 22.01 -7.70
CA ASN A 151 -24.88 23.23 -7.24
C ASN A 151 -23.98 24.43 -7.43
N VAL A 152 -24.11 25.03 -8.62
CA VAL A 152 -24.06 26.48 -8.81
C VAL A 152 -25.17 26.79 -9.79
N GLU A 153 -26.33 27.10 -9.26
CA GLU A 153 -27.29 28.03 -9.79
C GLU A 153 -27.75 28.94 -8.67
#